data_5f1751e9800bfea082c0fba37fd497ab
#
_entry.id   5f1751e9800bfea082c0fba37fd497ab
#
_cell.length_a   1.000
_cell.length_b   1.000
_cell.length_c   1.000
_cell.angle_alpha   90.00
_cell.angle_beta   90.00
_cell.angle_gamma   90.00
#
_symmetry.space_group_name_H-M   'P 1'
#
loop_
_entity.id
_entity.type
_entity.pdbx_description
1 polymer ?
#
loop_
_entity_poly.entity_id
_entity_poly.type
_entity_poly.pdbx_seq_one_letter_code
_entity_poly.pdbx_strand_id
1 'polypeptide(L)'
;DISDSKFLDLWRGYITNEELEQAFETDEINLLDTYGVKIHTSSQTGSLLLHNVTFYSNRESDSVGWQGQLPFMLNFEDSPIELFQKINSVFKIEPREYDEEVNDGYVIWDFEYFSLKVVYSTFKNEIQTVSVMIPTF
;
A
#
# COMPACT_ATOMS: atom_id res chain seq x y z
N ASP A 1 2.45 -15.47 -5.97
CA ASP A 1 2.99 -16.06 -4.75
C ASP A 1 4.21 -15.26 -4.30
N ILE A 2 4.24 -14.79 -3.06
CA ILE A 2 5.37 -14.01 -2.53
C ILE A 2 6.62 -14.87 -2.31
N SER A 3 6.51 -16.18 -2.33
CA SER A 3 7.67 -17.07 -2.30
C SER A 3 8.29 -17.26 -3.70
N ASP A 4 7.69 -16.69 -4.73
CA ASP A 4 8.25 -16.68 -6.09
C ASP A 4 9.58 -15.93 -6.10
N SER A 5 10.56 -16.44 -6.85
CA SER A 5 11.90 -15.87 -6.89
C SER A 5 11.93 -14.41 -7.37
N LYS A 6 11.03 -14.03 -8.27
CA LYS A 6 10.95 -12.65 -8.77
C LYS A 6 10.53 -11.69 -7.67
N PHE A 7 9.54 -12.08 -6.85
CA PHE A 7 9.12 -11.26 -5.71
C PHE A 7 10.26 -11.14 -4.69
N LEU A 8 10.88 -12.26 -4.33
CA LEU A 8 11.98 -12.26 -3.36
C LEU A 8 13.17 -11.43 -3.83
N ASP A 9 13.47 -11.44 -5.13
CA ASP A 9 14.55 -10.63 -5.67
C ASP A 9 14.26 -9.13 -5.54
N LEU A 10 13.02 -8.71 -5.75
CA LEU A 10 12.61 -7.31 -5.59
C LEU A 10 12.72 -6.84 -4.14
N TRP A 11 12.47 -7.74 -3.19
CA TRP A 11 12.44 -7.40 -1.76
C TRP A 11 13.67 -7.87 -1.01
N ARG A 12 14.70 -8.30 -1.73
CA ARG A 12 15.96 -8.73 -1.11
C ARG A 12 16.54 -7.60 -0.26
N GLY A 13 16.88 -7.92 1.01
CA GLY A 13 17.36 -6.95 1.97
C GLY A 13 16.27 -6.23 2.77
N TYR A 14 14.99 -6.38 2.37
CA TYR A 14 13.86 -5.81 3.11
C TYR A 14 13.15 -6.86 3.97
N ILE A 15 13.02 -8.08 3.44
CA ILE A 15 12.28 -9.16 4.11
C ILE A 15 13.25 -10.27 4.52
N THR A 16 13.23 -10.66 5.80
CA THR A 16 14.03 -11.76 6.32
C THR A 16 13.29 -13.09 6.18
N ASN A 17 14.03 -14.20 6.29
CA ASN A 17 13.41 -15.53 6.28
C ASN A 17 12.46 -15.72 7.47
N GLU A 18 12.78 -15.14 8.64
CA GLU A 18 11.90 -15.19 9.80
C GLU A 18 10.58 -14.48 9.54
N GLU A 19 10.62 -13.33 8.87
CA GLU A 19 9.43 -12.59 8.51
C GLU A 19 8.54 -13.35 7.52
N LEU A 20 9.15 -14.05 6.56
CA LEU A 20 8.42 -14.93 5.64
C LEU A 20 7.74 -16.07 6.39
N GLU A 21 8.46 -16.71 7.33
CA GLU A 21 7.88 -17.78 8.15
C GLU A 21 6.71 -17.28 9.00
N GLN A 22 6.85 -16.11 9.60
CA GLN A 22 5.78 -15.49 10.38
C GLN A 22 4.55 -15.19 9.52
N ALA A 23 4.73 -14.86 8.26
CA ALA A 23 3.61 -14.58 7.37
C ALA A 23 2.68 -15.78 7.17
N PHE A 24 3.19 -17.02 7.29
CA PHE A 24 2.35 -18.20 7.27
C PHE A 24 1.43 -18.32 8.49
N GLU A 25 1.80 -17.71 9.61
CA GLU A 25 1.03 -17.75 10.85
C GLU A 25 0.14 -16.52 11.03
N THR A 26 0.63 -15.33 10.63
CA THR A 26 -0.02 -14.06 10.93
C THR A 26 -0.71 -13.42 9.74
N ASP A 27 -0.50 -13.94 8.54
CA ASP A 27 -0.99 -13.38 7.27
C ASP A 27 -0.50 -11.95 7.00
N GLU A 28 0.63 -11.58 7.57
CA GLU A 28 1.23 -10.27 7.30
C GLU A 28 2.74 -10.26 7.48
N ILE A 29 3.38 -9.33 6.78
CA ILE A 29 4.78 -8.96 6.99
C ILE A 29 4.77 -7.49 7.39
N ASN A 30 5.14 -7.22 8.64
CA ASN A 30 5.10 -5.88 9.22
C ASN A 30 6.50 -5.27 9.24
N LEU A 31 6.72 -4.26 8.39
CA LEU A 31 7.98 -3.53 8.28
C LEU A 31 7.79 -2.05 8.63
N LEU A 32 6.78 -1.73 9.45
CA LEU A 32 6.48 -0.34 9.82
C LEU A 32 7.64 0.33 10.54
N ASP A 33 8.31 -0.40 11.43
CA ASP A 33 9.40 0.13 12.25
C ASP A 33 10.71 0.33 11.48
N THR A 34 10.88 -0.36 10.36
CA THR A 34 12.11 -0.32 9.59
C THR A 34 11.97 0.42 8.27
N TYR A 35 10.90 0.20 7.55
CA TYR A 35 10.74 0.75 6.18
C TYR A 35 9.42 1.47 5.95
N GLY A 36 8.47 1.42 6.90
CA GLY A 36 7.18 2.09 6.72
C GLY A 36 6.25 1.38 5.75
N VAL A 37 6.34 0.07 5.65
CA VAL A 37 5.50 -0.72 4.74
C VAL A 37 4.95 -1.94 5.46
N LYS A 38 3.75 -2.35 5.07
CA LYS A 38 3.09 -3.54 5.58
C LYS A 38 2.54 -4.34 4.42
N ILE A 39 2.79 -5.65 4.43
CA ILE A 39 2.35 -6.54 3.37
C ILE A 39 1.35 -7.52 3.97
N HIS A 40 0.15 -7.59 3.37
CA HIS A 40 -0.88 -8.54 3.78
C HIS A 40 -0.89 -9.73 2.82
N THR A 41 -0.93 -10.92 3.40
CA THR A 41 -0.84 -12.18 2.68
C THR A 41 -1.95 -13.13 3.11
N SER A 42 -2.10 -14.24 2.40
CA SER A 42 -2.85 -15.40 2.86
C SER A 42 -2.09 -16.67 2.51
N SER A 43 -2.20 -17.69 3.38
CA SER A 43 -1.61 -18.99 3.09
C SER A 43 -2.65 -19.93 2.50
N GLN A 44 -2.32 -20.53 1.36
CA GLN A 44 -3.16 -21.54 0.70
C GLN A 44 -2.26 -22.64 0.19
N THR A 45 -2.52 -23.88 0.61
CA THR A 45 -1.81 -25.08 0.13
C THR A 45 -0.27 -24.92 0.12
N GLY A 46 0.28 -24.33 1.19
CA GLY A 46 1.73 -24.15 1.34
C GLY A 46 2.32 -22.95 0.60
N SER A 47 1.49 -22.14 -0.06
CA SER A 47 1.91 -20.92 -0.74
C SER A 47 1.44 -19.68 -0.01
N LEU A 48 2.24 -18.62 -0.03
CA LEU A 48 1.85 -17.30 0.45
C LEU A 48 1.39 -16.45 -0.73
N LEU A 49 0.14 -16.02 -0.70
CA LEU A 49 -0.43 -15.15 -1.74
C LEU A 49 -0.43 -13.70 -1.25
N LEU A 50 -0.05 -12.80 -2.14
CA LEU A 50 -0.04 -11.37 -1.88
C LEU A 50 -1.45 -10.80 -2.04
N HIS A 51 -1.94 -10.08 -1.02
CA HIS A 51 -3.23 -9.38 -1.07
C HIS A 51 -3.08 -7.87 -1.15
N ASN A 52 -2.13 -7.33 -0.40
CA ASN A 52 -2.07 -5.88 -0.21
C ASN A 52 -0.66 -5.47 0.19
N VAL A 53 -0.19 -4.37 -0.38
CA VAL A 53 1.03 -3.69 0.08
C VAL A 53 0.62 -2.27 0.43
N THR A 54 0.81 -1.87 1.69
CA THR A 54 0.46 -0.54 2.17
C THR A 54 1.72 0.22 2.59
N PHE A 55 1.91 1.38 1.99
CA PHE A 55 3.00 2.29 2.32
C PHE A 55 2.47 3.37 3.25
N TYR A 56 3.18 3.62 4.34
CA TYR A 56 2.77 4.53 5.41
C TYR A 56 3.66 5.77 5.43
N SER A 57 3.05 6.93 5.65
CA SER A 57 3.80 8.14 5.91
C SER A 57 4.46 8.08 7.28
N ASN A 58 5.42 8.96 7.51
CA ASN A 58 6.05 9.10 8.81
C ASN A 58 4.98 9.46 9.86
N ARG A 59 5.04 8.81 11.00
CA ARG A 59 4.13 8.95 12.15
C ARG A 59 2.74 8.33 11.98
N GLU A 60 2.44 7.78 10.82
CA GLU A 60 1.19 7.06 10.62
C GLU A 60 1.34 5.65 11.16
N SER A 61 0.46 5.22 12.08
CA SER A 61 0.50 3.87 12.69
C SER A 61 1.87 3.49 13.28
N ASP A 62 2.57 4.47 13.85
CA ASP A 62 3.93 4.33 14.40
C ASP A 62 4.97 3.94 13.35
N SER A 63 4.72 4.25 12.10
CA SER A 63 5.64 4.00 10.99
C SER A 63 6.81 4.97 10.98
N VAL A 64 7.99 4.51 10.55
CA VAL A 64 9.14 5.38 10.27
C VAL A 64 8.98 6.18 8.97
N GLY A 65 7.98 5.85 8.17
CA GLY A 65 7.72 6.49 6.87
C GLY A 65 8.47 5.83 5.73
N TRP A 66 7.75 5.47 4.68
CA TRP A 66 8.32 4.90 3.47
C TRP A 66 9.14 5.96 2.73
N GLN A 67 10.40 5.67 2.42
CA GLN A 67 11.33 6.60 1.76
C GLN A 67 11.51 6.31 0.28
N GLY A 68 10.96 5.20 -0.22
CA GLY A 68 11.05 4.84 -1.63
C GLY A 68 10.03 5.57 -2.49
N GLN A 69 10.01 5.23 -3.77
CA GLN A 69 9.00 5.76 -4.68
C GLN A 69 7.64 5.14 -4.38
N LEU A 70 6.59 5.96 -4.48
CA LEU A 70 5.20 5.50 -4.42
C LEU A 70 4.67 5.25 -5.83
N PRO A 71 3.64 4.40 -5.98
CA PRO A 71 2.96 4.23 -7.27
C PRO A 71 2.45 5.56 -7.80
N PHE A 72 2.40 5.69 -9.14
CA PHE A 72 1.81 6.84 -9.86
C PHE A 72 2.47 8.18 -9.55
N MET A 73 3.74 8.16 -9.14
CA MET A 73 4.51 9.36 -8.77
C MET A 73 3.89 10.13 -7.60
N LEU A 74 3.12 9.46 -6.76
CA LEU A 74 2.53 10.06 -5.57
C LEU A 74 3.62 10.40 -4.55
N ASN A 75 3.32 11.40 -3.72
CA ASN A 75 4.18 11.84 -2.63
C ASN A 75 3.30 12.02 -1.40
N PHE A 76 3.78 11.62 -0.22
CA PHE A 76 3.01 11.78 1.01
C PHE A 76 2.67 13.25 1.32
N GLU A 77 3.40 14.19 0.76
CA GLU A 77 3.11 15.62 0.91
C GLU A 77 2.04 16.13 -0.06
N ASP A 78 1.59 15.29 -1.01
CA ASP A 78 0.52 15.67 -1.92
C ASP A 78 -0.77 15.96 -1.17
N SER A 79 -1.43 17.05 -1.55
CA SER A 79 -2.79 17.32 -1.09
C SER A 79 -3.78 16.39 -1.80
N PRO A 80 -5.01 16.25 -1.26
CA PRO A 80 -6.05 15.51 -1.98
C PRO A 80 -6.28 16.00 -3.42
N ILE A 81 -6.20 17.31 -3.64
CA ILE A 81 -6.35 17.87 -4.99
C ILE A 81 -5.23 17.40 -5.91
N GLU A 82 -3.98 17.44 -5.44
CA GLU A 82 -2.83 16.97 -6.21
C GLU A 82 -2.91 15.47 -6.49
N LEU A 83 -3.39 14.68 -5.52
CA LEU A 83 -3.63 13.25 -5.67
C LEU A 83 -4.57 12.98 -6.84
N PHE A 84 -5.75 13.62 -6.83
CA PHE A 84 -6.74 13.44 -7.89
C PHE A 84 -6.21 13.91 -9.25
N GLN A 85 -5.46 15.01 -9.28
CA GLN A 85 -4.85 15.51 -10.51
C GLN A 85 -3.83 14.52 -11.08
N LYS A 86 -2.99 13.93 -10.25
CA LYS A 86 -1.98 12.96 -10.68
C LYS A 86 -2.62 11.71 -11.26
N ILE A 87 -3.64 11.16 -10.60
CA ILE A 87 -4.33 9.97 -11.11
C ILE A 87 -5.07 10.30 -12.41
N ASN A 88 -5.79 11.40 -12.46
CA ASN A 88 -6.55 11.79 -13.65
C ASN A 88 -5.68 12.15 -14.84
N SER A 89 -4.44 12.58 -14.63
CA SER A 89 -3.52 12.89 -15.73
C SER A 89 -3.04 11.65 -16.47
N VAL A 90 -3.00 10.51 -15.77
CA VAL A 90 -2.53 9.23 -16.32
C VAL A 90 -3.70 8.35 -16.73
N PHE A 91 -4.73 8.28 -15.89
CA PHE A 91 -5.90 7.42 -16.10
C PHE A 91 -7.16 8.25 -16.03
N LYS A 92 -7.99 8.16 -17.07
CA LYS A 92 -9.30 8.83 -17.10
C LYS A 92 -10.34 7.87 -16.52
N ILE A 93 -10.24 7.63 -15.22
CA ILE A 93 -11.06 6.65 -14.51
C ILE A 93 -11.66 7.29 -13.26
N GLU A 94 -12.94 6.99 -13.01
CA GLU A 94 -13.63 7.44 -11.81
C GLU A 94 -13.34 6.48 -10.66
N PRO A 95 -13.24 6.97 -9.41
CA PRO A 95 -13.05 6.09 -8.26
C PRO A 95 -14.29 5.21 -8.02
N ARG A 96 -14.05 3.98 -7.56
CA ARG A 96 -15.12 3.08 -7.15
C ARG A 96 -15.75 3.53 -5.84
N GLU A 97 -14.94 3.99 -4.91
CA GLU A 97 -15.38 4.51 -3.62
C GLU A 97 -14.63 5.80 -3.31
N TYR A 98 -15.34 6.73 -2.71
CA TYR A 98 -14.77 7.99 -2.27
C TYR A 98 -15.50 8.45 -1.01
N ASP A 99 -14.75 8.61 0.08
CA ASP A 99 -15.28 9.10 1.35
C ASP A 99 -14.40 10.26 1.82
N GLU A 100 -15.03 11.40 2.07
CA GLU A 100 -14.37 12.60 2.54
C GLU A 100 -14.92 12.98 3.91
N GLU A 101 -14.25 12.51 4.96
CA GLU A 101 -14.57 12.90 6.32
C GLU A 101 -13.78 14.13 6.75
N VAL A 102 -14.16 14.74 7.87
CA VAL A 102 -13.58 16.00 8.32
C VAL A 102 -12.06 15.93 8.51
N ASN A 103 -11.55 14.82 9.04
CA ASN A 103 -10.13 14.67 9.35
C ASN A 103 -9.43 13.62 8.49
N ASP A 104 -10.15 12.58 8.10
CA ASP A 104 -9.60 11.48 7.34
C ASP A 104 -10.54 11.15 6.19
N GLY A 105 -9.98 11.05 5.00
CA GLY A 105 -10.73 10.62 3.83
C GLY A 105 -10.03 9.47 3.14
N TYR A 106 -10.73 8.79 2.29
CA TYR A 106 -10.12 7.78 1.44
C TYR A 106 -10.76 7.75 0.05
N VAL A 107 -10.02 7.20 -0.90
CA VAL A 107 -10.48 6.99 -2.26
C VAL A 107 -9.91 5.66 -2.77
N ILE A 108 -10.73 4.92 -3.54
CA ILE A 108 -10.33 3.66 -4.13
C ILE A 108 -10.60 3.72 -5.64
N TRP A 109 -9.56 3.44 -6.43
CA TRP A 109 -9.68 3.25 -7.89
C TRP A 109 -9.44 1.79 -8.23
N ASP A 110 -10.29 1.23 -9.09
CA ASP A 110 -10.08 -0.11 -9.62
C ASP A 110 -9.45 -0.04 -11.01
N PHE A 111 -8.33 -0.72 -11.17
CA PHE A 111 -7.66 -0.92 -12.44
C PHE A 111 -7.85 -2.37 -12.90
N GLU A 112 -7.29 -2.73 -14.04
CA GLU A 112 -7.51 -4.06 -14.62
C GLU A 112 -7.02 -5.20 -13.71
N TYR A 113 -5.85 -5.03 -13.08
CA TYR A 113 -5.21 -6.11 -12.30
C TYR A 113 -5.04 -5.80 -10.83
N PHE A 114 -5.38 -4.61 -10.38
CA PHE A 114 -5.22 -4.20 -9.00
C PHE A 114 -6.14 -3.03 -8.67
N SER A 115 -6.27 -2.73 -7.39
CA SER A 115 -6.94 -1.52 -6.91
C SER A 115 -5.95 -0.67 -6.13
N LEU A 116 -6.11 0.65 -6.23
CA LEU A 116 -5.32 1.61 -5.47
C LEU A 116 -6.22 2.27 -4.44
N LYS A 117 -5.85 2.17 -3.16
CA LYS A 117 -6.53 2.89 -2.09
C LYS A 117 -5.58 3.91 -1.49
N VAL A 118 -6.02 5.15 -1.39
CA VAL A 118 -5.26 6.20 -0.75
C VAL A 118 -6.07 6.76 0.41
N VAL A 119 -5.46 6.79 1.59
CA VAL A 119 -6.02 7.45 2.78
C VAL A 119 -5.29 8.77 2.95
N TYR A 120 -6.04 9.85 3.13
CA TYR A 120 -5.48 11.18 3.25
C TYR A 120 -6.13 11.93 4.40
N SER A 121 -5.44 12.97 4.88
CA SER A 121 -5.97 13.88 5.90
C SER A 121 -6.39 15.17 5.22
N THR A 122 -7.68 15.52 5.35
CA THR A 122 -8.18 16.82 4.89
C THR A 122 -7.71 17.95 5.81
N PHE A 123 -7.50 17.62 7.09
CA PHE A 123 -7.00 18.57 8.07
C PHE A 123 -5.54 18.95 7.81
N LYS A 124 -4.67 17.96 7.62
CA LYS A 124 -3.25 18.17 7.31
C LYS A 124 -2.97 18.43 5.84
N ASN A 125 -3.95 18.18 4.99
CA ASN A 125 -3.86 18.34 3.54
C ASN A 125 -2.74 17.51 2.92
N GLU A 126 -2.63 16.24 3.33
CA GLU A 126 -1.57 15.33 2.90
C GLU A 126 -2.04 13.88 2.83
N ILE A 127 -1.29 13.04 2.11
CA ILE A 127 -1.54 11.60 2.03
C ILE A 127 -0.97 10.91 3.28
N GLN A 128 -1.73 10.00 3.86
CA GLN A 128 -1.32 9.21 5.02
C GLN A 128 -0.83 7.81 4.64
N THR A 129 -1.59 7.10 3.80
CA THR A 129 -1.23 5.77 3.33
C THR A 129 -1.57 5.58 1.86
N VAL A 130 -0.79 4.74 1.20
CA VAL A 130 -1.04 4.31 -0.17
C VAL A 130 -1.02 2.79 -0.19
N SER A 131 -2.12 2.17 -0.62
CA SER A 131 -2.25 0.72 -0.67
C SER A 131 -2.47 0.24 -2.10
N VAL A 132 -1.73 -0.78 -2.49
CA VAL A 132 -1.98 -1.52 -3.73
C VAL A 132 -2.61 -2.85 -3.34
N MET A 133 -3.85 -3.06 -3.75
CA MET A 133 -4.65 -4.23 -3.40
C MET A 133 -4.76 -5.16 -4.61
N ILE A 134 -4.46 -6.44 -4.39
CA ILE A 134 -4.53 -7.45 -5.45
C ILE A 134 -5.85 -8.21 -5.27
N PRO A 135 -6.72 -8.26 -6.30
CA PRO A 135 -7.96 -9.02 -6.20
C PRO A 135 -7.67 -10.49 -5.94
N THR A 136 -8.46 -11.10 -5.05
CA THR A 136 -8.40 -12.54 -4.78
C THR A 136 -9.59 -13.21 -5.43
N PHE A 137 -9.29 -14.18 -6.25
CA PHE A 137 -10.33 -14.97 -6.92
C PHE A 137 -10.50 -16.31 -6.25
#